data_588100a0bd15b3f5883c9ea56b1e5d23
#
_entry.id   588100a0bd15b3f5883c9ea56b1e5d23
#
_cell.length_a   1.000
_cell.length_b   1.000
_cell.length_c   1.000
_cell.angle_alpha   90.00
_cell.angle_beta   90.00
_cell.angle_gamma   90.00
#
_symmetry.space_group_name_H-M   'P 1'
#
loop_
_entity.id
_entity.type
_entity.pdbx_description
1 polymer ?
#
loop_
_entity_poly.entity_id
_entity_poly.type
_entity_poly.pdbx_seq_one_letter_code
_entity_poly.pdbx_strand_id
1 'polypeptide(L)'
;MKYFTFYFLLFTLLLTSCASAPTGPQTITIMTHDSFAIGEDVIKAFEAENNAMVSFIQSGDAGSMLNQAILTKDAPIADVLFGVDNTFLSRALEADIFETHQSPALSDIPDEFKLDPSNRALPVDYGDVCINYDKAYFTENNLALPQSFEDLAKPEYKGLLVVENPATSSPGLAFLLATRAHFGEDYLDYWKSLKDNGVIVVDGWETAYYTNFSASSGKGPQPMVVSYASSPAAEVFFASPAPSESPTASIVAADMCFRQIEFVGILKNGQNKELAQKFVDFMLSQKFQEDMPLNMFVYPVNKNAKLPEVFTNFAQVAESPASLSYSEIASNRDVWIEAWTEAMK
;
A
#
# COMPACT_ATOMS: atom_id res chain seq x y z
N MET A 1 -62.27 67.64 3.04
CA MET A 1 -60.92 67.10 3.09
C MET A 1 -61.05 65.61 3.30
N LYS A 2 -60.87 64.81 2.27
CA LYS A 2 -60.92 63.33 2.33
C LYS A 2 -59.53 62.82 2.19
N TYR A 3 -59.00 62.10 3.21
CA TYR A 3 -57.70 61.43 3.18
C TYR A 3 -57.88 60.07 2.51
N PHE A 4 -57.15 59.83 1.42
CA PHE A 4 -57.08 58.55 0.73
C PHE A 4 -55.85 57.82 1.21
N THR A 5 -56.06 56.73 1.98
CA THR A 5 -54.95 55.88 2.52
C THR A 5 -54.65 54.78 1.51
N PHE A 6 -53.46 54.84 0.93
CA PHE A 6 -52.94 53.84 -0.02
C PHE A 6 -52.24 52.71 0.73
N TYR A 7 -52.81 51.52 0.75
CA TYR A 7 -52.20 50.33 1.26
C TYR A 7 -51.28 49.71 0.21
N PHE A 8 -49.97 49.74 0.44
CA PHE A 8 -48.98 49.07 -0.39
C PHE A 8 -48.81 47.62 0.12
N LEU A 9 -49.38 46.66 -0.60
CA LEU A 9 -49.24 45.22 -0.29
C LEU A 9 -47.91 44.73 -0.83
N LEU A 10 -46.92 44.53 0.05
CA LEU A 10 -45.62 43.96 -0.31
C LEU A 10 -45.76 42.45 -0.46
N PHE A 11 -45.86 41.97 -1.68
CA PHE A 11 -45.90 40.54 -2.00
C PHE A 11 -44.45 40.04 -2.09
N THR A 12 -43.90 39.48 -1.00
CA THR A 12 -42.60 38.81 -0.98
C THR A 12 -42.71 37.44 -1.68
N LEU A 13 -42.27 37.38 -2.95
CA LEU A 13 -42.02 36.11 -3.63
C LEU A 13 -40.83 35.40 -2.95
N LEU A 14 -41.09 34.36 -2.19
CA LEU A 14 -40.11 33.35 -1.76
C LEU A 14 -39.76 32.52 -3.02
N LEU A 15 -38.68 32.90 -3.70
CA LEU A 15 -38.04 32.05 -4.68
C LEU A 15 -37.36 30.93 -3.95
N THR A 16 -38.04 29.80 -3.76
CA THR A 16 -37.39 28.52 -3.43
C THR A 16 -36.56 28.11 -4.64
N SER A 17 -35.28 28.46 -4.61
CA SER A 17 -34.31 27.92 -5.54
C SER A 17 -34.17 26.42 -5.22
N CYS A 18 -34.89 25.57 -5.96
CA CYS A 18 -34.54 24.17 -6.07
C CYS A 18 -33.19 24.14 -6.81
N ALA A 19 -32.10 24.03 -6.07
CA ALA A 19 -30.85 23.63 -6.67
C ALA A 19 -31.10 22.23 -7.25
N SER A 20 -31.19 22.15 -8.58
CA SER A 20 -31.21 20.85 -9.27
C SER A 20 -29.98 20.09 -8.91
N ALA A 21 -30.13 18.89 -8.34
CA ALA A 21 -28.99 17.97 -8.17
C ALA A 21 -28.32 17.80 -9.55
N PRO A 22 -26.99 17.71 -9.61
CA PRO A 22 -26.31 17.51 -10.88
C PRO A 22 -26.86 16.25 -11.56
N THR A 23 -27.29 16.39 -12.81
CA THR A 23 -27.95 15.34 -13.59
C THR A 23 -26.98 14.36 -14.24
N GLY A 24 -25.67 14.51 -14.02
CA GLY A 24 -24.60 13.65 -14.53
C GLY A 24 -23.99 12.78 -13.44
N PRO A 25 -23.16 11.78 -13.82
CA PRO A 25 -22.42 10.99 -12.85
C PRO A 25 -21.50 11.87 -11.99
N GLN A 26 -21.44 11.57 -10.70
CA GLN A 26 -20.50 12.22 -9.79
C GLN A 26 -19.12 11.59 -9.97
N THR A 27 -18.06 12.39 -9.94
CA THR A 27 -16.68 11.85 -9.99
C THR A 27 -16.14 11.72 -8.58
N ILE A 28 -15.67 10.51 -8.23
CA ILE A 28 -14.88 10.26 -7.01
C ILE A 28 -13.42 10.13 -7.39
N THR A 29 -12.54 10.78 -6.63
CA THR A 29 -11.11 10.73 -6.84
C THR A 29 -10.44 9.94 -5.73
N ILE A 30 -9.66 8.93 -6.11
CA ILE A 30 -8.91 8.06 -5.21
C ILE A 30 -7.42 8.34 -5.39
N MET A 31 -6.74 8.73 -4.32
CA MET A 31 -5.28 8.82 -4.31
C MET A 31 -4.71 7.46 -3.93
N THR A 32 -3.75 6.96 -4.70
CA THR A 32 -3.10 5.66 -4.51
C THR A 32 -1.58 5.77 -4.66
N HIS A 33 -0.85 4.76 -4.18
CA HIS A 33 0.55 4.59 -4.58
C HIS A 33 0.64 4.21 -6.08
N ASP A 34 1.83 4.29 -6.64
CA ASP A 34 2.08 4.15 -8.10
C ASP A 34 1.89 2.73 -8.63
N SER A 35 2.07 1.71 -7.80
CA SER A 35 1.86 0.31 -8.14
C SER A 35 0.42 -0.20 -7.95
N PHE A 36 -0.54 0.68 -7.59
CA PHE A 36 -1.94 0.28 -7.48
C PHE A 36 -2.53 -0.13 -8.83
N ALA A 37 -3.17 -1.30 -8.85
CA ALA A 37 -3.91 -1.81 -9.99
C ALA A 37 -5.19 -2.53 -9.55
N ILE A 38 -6.23 -2.44 -10.37
CA ILE A 38 -7.54 -3.09 -10.16
C ILE A 38 -8.17 -3.39 -11.51
N GLY A 39 -8.96 -4.46 -11.60
CA GLY A 39 -9.66 -4.83 -12.81
C GLY A 39 -10.65 -3.78 -13.29
N GLU A 40 -10.60 -3.44 -14.57
CA GLU A 40 -11.49 -2.43 -15.17
C GLU A 40 -12.98 -2.78 -14.98
N ASP A 41 -13.33 -4.07 -15.09
CA ASP A 41 -14.71 -4.54 -14.91
C ASP A 41 -15.20 -4.38 -13.46
N VAL A 42 -14.29 -4.47 -12.49
CA VAL A 42 -14.60 -4.25 -11.07
C VAL A 42 -14.96 -2.78 -10.85
N ILE A 43 -14.17 -1.86 -11.40
CA ILE A 43 -14.45 -0.42 -11.31
C ILE A 43 -15.74 -0.04 -12.04
N LYS A 44 -15.94 -0.53 -13.27
CA LYS A 44 -17.17 -0.29 -14.04
C LYS A 44 -18.43 -0.75 -13.32
N ALA A 45 -18.32 -1.83 -12.53
CA ALA A 45 -19.46 -2.30 -11.74
C ALA A 45 -19.83 -1.30 -10.64
N PHE A 46 -18.85 -0.73 -9.93
CA PHE A 46 -19.10 0.33 -8.96
C PHE A 46 -19.69 1.59 -9.60
N GLU A 47 -19.12 2.02 -10.73
CA GLU A 47 -19.58 3.18 -11.49
C GLU A 47 -21.04 3.05 -11.93
N ALA A 48 -21.41 1.88 -12.48
CA ALA A 48 -22.77 1.59 -12.93
C ALA A 48 -23.78 1.55 -11.76
N GLU A 49 -23.40 0.94 -10.62
CA GLU A 49 -24.26 0.84 -9.44
C GLU A 49 -24.51 2.18 -8.76
N ASN A 50 -23.53 3.08 -8.80
CA ASN A 50 -23.59 4.35 -8.07
C ASN A 50 -23.82 5.58 -8.96
N ASN A 51 -24.01 5.41 -10.28
CA ASN A 51 -24.04 6.50 -11.26
C ASN A 51 -22.85 7.47 -11.06
N ALA A 52 -21.66 6.90 -11.00
CA ALA A 52 -20.42 7.60 -10.69
C ALA A 52 -19.35 7.37 -11.75
N MET A 53 -18.28 8.16 -11.69
CA MET A 53 -17.02 7.96 -12.39
C MET A 53 -15.90 7.86 -11.35
N VAL A 54 -15.02 6.89 -11.48
CA VAL A 54 -13.86 6.73 -10.61
C VAL A 54 -12.62 7.26 -11.31
N SER A 55 -11.87 8.12 -10.62
CA SER A 55 -10.61 8.67 -11.09
C SER A 55 -9.49 8.33 -10.09
N PHE A 56 -8.38 7.83 -10.58
CA PHE A 56 -7.21 7.52 -9.75
C PHE A 56 -6.11 8.56 -9.94
N ILE A 57 -5.47 8.96 -8.83
CA ILE A 57 -4.27 9.80 -8.81
C ILE A 57 -3.17 8.95 -8.16
N GLN A 58 -2.23 8.47 -8.98
CA GLN A 58 -1.02 7.82 -8.50
C GLN A 58 0.01 8.86 -8.05
N SER A 59 0.53 8.73 -6.83
CA SER A 59 1.31 9.77 -6.15
C SER A 59 2.66 9.29 -5.61
N GLY A 60 3.32 8.43 -6.37
CA GLY A 60 4.57 7.78 -5.96
C GLY A 60 4.32 6.62 -4.99
N ASP A 61 5.37 6.10 -4.38
CA ASP A 61 5.27 5.04 -3.38
C ASP A 61 4.60 5.57 -2.08
N ALA A 62 4.15 4.68 -1.21
CA ALA A 62 3.26 4.95 -0.07
C ALA A 62 3.71 6.11 0.84
N GLY A 63 5.00 6.23 1.14
CA GLY A 63 5.54 7.33 1.95
C GLY A 63 5.43 8.68 1.26
N SER A 64 5.69 8.73 -0.05
CA SER A 64 5.57 9.93 -0.89
C SER A 64 4.11 10.35 -1.04
N MET A 65 3.23 9.40 -1.30
CA MET A 65 1.78 9.59 -1.39
C MET A 65 1.21 10.17 -0.09
N LEU A 66 1.56 9.57 1.06
CA LEU A 66 1.11 10.07 2.36
C LEU A 66 1.61 11.49 2.64
N ASN A 67 2.86 11.81 2.29
CA ASN A 67 3.38 13.17 2.42
C ASN A 67 2.54 14.17 1.62
N GLN A 68 2.18 13.84 0.39
CA GLN A 68 1.32 14.69 -0.44
C GLN A 68 -0.07 14.87 0.16
N ALA A 69 -0.69 13.78 0.65
CA ALA A 69 -1.99 13.84 1.30
C ALA A 69 -1.98 14.74 2.54
N ILE A 70 -0.93 14.67 3.37
CA ILE A 70 -0.76 15.53 4.55
C ILE A 70 -0.58 17.00 4.16
N LEU A 71 0.24 17.29 3.16
CA LEU A 71 0.49 18.66 2.68
C LEU A 71 -0.78 19.30 2.10
N THR A 72 -1.69 18.53 1.54
CA THR A 72 -2.93 19.01 0.92
C THR A 72 -4.17 18.85 1.80
N LYS A 73 -4.04 18.47 3.08
CA LYS A 73 -5.16 18.08 3.95
C LYS A 73 -6.27 19.12 4.13
N ASP A 74 -5.93 20.41 4.03
CA ASP A 74 -6.92 21.50 4.17
C ASP A 74 -7.71 21.73 2.87
N ALA A 75 -7.19 21.28 1.72
CA ALA A 75 -7.84 21.29 0.42
C ALA A 75 -7.41 20.03 -0.36
N PRO A 76 -7.93 18.83 0.01
CA PRO A 76 -7.47 17.58 -0.55
C PRO A 76 -7.77 17.48 -2.04
N ILE A 77 -6.86 16.88 -2.77
CA ILE A 77 -6.99 16.64 -4.21
C ILE A 77 -7.72 15.33 -4.55
N ALA A 78 -8.12 14.59 -3.52
CA ALA A 78 -8.86 13.33 -3.63
C ALA A 78 -9.91 13.22 -2.52
N ASP A 79 -10.83 12.27 -2.67
CA ASP A 79 -11.87 11.95 -1.69
C ASP A 79 -11.46 10.78 -0.78
N VAL A 80 -10.66 9.87 -1.31
CA VAL A 80 -10.20 8.65 -0.64
C VAL A 80 -8.69 8.51 -0.83
N LEU A 81 -8.01 7.99 0.18
CA LEU A 81 -6.61 7.59 0.12
C LEU A 81 -6.51 6.09 0.38
N PHE A 82 -5.87 5.35 -0.52
CA PHE A 82 -5.56 3.93 -0.36
C PHE A 82 -4.05 3.68 -0.48
N GLY A 83 -3.53 2.73 0.33
CA GLY A 83 -2.15 2.29 0.27
C GLY A 83 -1.25 2.86 1.37
N VAL A 84 -1.86 3.43 2.43
CA VAL A 84 -1.13 3.65 3.69
C VAL A 84 -1.09 2.32 4.43
N ASP A 85 0.09 1.83 4.74
CA ASP A 85 0.25 0.56 5.45
C ASP A 85 0.53 0.75 6.95
N ASN A 86 0.59 -0.37 7.69
CA ASN A 86 0.84 -0.36 9.13
C ASN A 86 2.16 0.30 9.55
N THR A 87 3.12 0.46 8.65
CA THR A 87 4.40 1.13 8.94
C THR A 87 4.24 2.65 8.97
N PHE A 88 3.31 3.20 8.17
CA PHE A 88 2.99 4.63 8.07
C PHE A 88 1.66 5.02 8.73
N LEU A 89 0.84 4.06 9.18
CA LEU A 89 -0.51 4.30 9.70
C LEU A 89 -0.55 5.34 10.82
N SER A 90 0.36 5.27 11.79
CA SER A 90 0.43 6.22 12.90
C SER A 90 0.56 7.66 12.40
N ARG A 91 1.40 7.90 11.40
CA ARG A 91 1.61 9.23 10.83
C ARG A 91 0.35 9.78 10.14
N ALA A 92 -0.38 8.91 9.42
CA ALA A 92 -1.65 9.30 8.80
C ALA A 92 -2.70 9.67 9.85
N LEU A 93 -2.80 8.88 10.93
CA LEU A 93 -3.75 9.10 12.01
C LEU A 93 -3.40 10.35 12.85
N GLU A 94 -2.12 10.60 13.13
CA GLU A 94 -1.62 11.80 13.83
C GLU A 94 -1.83 13.08 13.01
N ALA A 95 -1.65 13.00 11.69
CA ALA A 95 -1.92 14.12 10.79
C ALA A 95 -3.41 14.47 10.68
N ASP A 96 -4.28 13.59 11.21
CA ASP A 96 -5.73 13.74 11.29
C ASP A 96 -6.40 13.97 9.91
N ILE A 97 -5.91 13.26 8.89
CA ILE A 97 -6.38 13.41 7.51
C ILE A 97 -7.65 12.64 7.18
N PHE A 98 -8.05 11.67 8.03
CA PHE A 98 -9.15 10.75 7.73
C PHE A 98 -10.42 11.03 8.53
N GLU A 99 -11.57 10.87 7.88
CA GLU A 99 -12.89 10.75 8.50
C GLU A 99 -13.09 9.36 9.11
N THR A 100 -13.92 9.27 10.14
CA THR A 100 -14.37 7.97 10.67
C THR A 100 -15.45 7.39 9.76
N HIS A 101 -15.31 6.10 9.41
CA HIS A 101 -16.30 5.34 8.66
C HIS A 101 -16.44 3.91 9.18
N GLN A 102 -17.66 3.55 9.60
CA GLN A 102 -17.96 2.21 10.09
C GLN A 102 -18.57 1.37 8.97
N SER A 103 -17.72 0.75 8.17
CA SER A 103 -18.17 -0.14 7.09
C SER A 103 -18.86 -1.39 7.65
N PRO A 104 -20.03 -1.79 7.10
CA PRO A 104 -20.66 -3.07 7.45
C PRO A 104 -19.78 -4.27 7.09
N ALA A 105 -18.91 -4.14 6.07
CA ALA A 105 -18.02 -5.21 5.63
C ALA A 105 -16.91 -5.56 6.64
N LEU A 106 -16.68 -4.73 7.67
CA LEU A 106 -15.72 -5.02 8.76
C LEU A 106 -16.07 -6.31 9.53
N SER A 107 -17.31 -6.79 9.48
CA SER A 107 -17.71 -8.07 10.06
C SER A 107 -17.06 -9.29 9.37
N ASP A 108 -16.62 -9.14 8.14
CA ASP A 108 -15.96 -10.17 7.34
C ASP A 108 -14.44 -10.10 7.39
N ILE A 109 -13.89 -9.12 8.11
CA ILE A 109 -12.46 -8.92 8.25
C ILE A 109 -12.02 -9.37 9.65
N PRO A 110 -10.99 -10.23 9.78
CA PRO A 110 -10.41 -10.63 11.06
C PRO A 110 -9.90 -9.44 11.87
N ASP A 111 -10.02 -9.53 13.22
CA ASP A 111 -9.67 -8.44 14.12
C ASP A 111 -8.16 -8.10 14.11
N GLU A 112 -7.32 -9.06 13.78
CA GLU A 112 -5.87 -8.90 13.67
C GLU A 112 -5.43 -7.86 12.63
N PHE A 113 -6.27 -7.58 11.62
CA PHE A 113 -6.00 -6.57 10.59
C PHE A 113 -6.52 -5.16 11.00
N LYS A 114 -7.41 -5.07 11.99
CA LYS A 114 -8.08 -3.82 12.41
C LYS A 114 -7.21 -3.02 13.39
N LEU A 115 -6.15 -2.38 12.91
CA LEU A 115 -5.19 -1.68 13.77
C LEU A 115 -5.66 -0.29 14.24
N ASP A 116 -6.65 0.31 13.58
CA ASP A 116 -7.26 1.57 14.01
C ASP A 116 -8.65 1.35 14.63
N PRO A 117 -8.77 1.34 15.97
CA PRO A 117 -10.07 1.14 16.65
C PRO A 117 -11.05 2.29 16.44
N SER A 118 -10.61 3.43 15.90
CA SER A 118 -11.48 4.57 15.57
C SER A 118 -12.11 4.47 14.18
N ASN A 119 -11.78 3.45 13.39
CA ASN A 119 -12.27 3.23 12.03
C ASN A 119 -12.05 4.44 11.09
N ARG A 120 -10.93 5.13 11.23
CA ARG A 120 -10.49 6.17 10.28
C ARG A 120 -9.72 5.56 9.12
N ALA A 121 -8.99 4.49 9.38
CA ALA A 121 -8.28 3.68 8.40
C ALA A 121 -8.76 2.24 8.47
N LEU A 122 -9.30 1.71 7.35
CA LEU A 122 -9.87 0.38 7.28
C LEU A 122 -8.93 -0.54 6.48
N PRO A 123 -8.63 -1.76 6.97
CA PRO A 123 -7.73 -2.67 6.28
C PRO A 123 -8.34 -3.22 4.99
N VAL A 124 -7.53 -3.32 3.94
CA VAL A 124 -7.95 -3.79 2.61
C VAL A 124 -7.24 -5.06 2.21
N ASP A 125 -5.93 -5.12 2.41
CA ASP A 125 -5.10 -6.26 2.02
C ASP A 125 -3.88 -6.39 2.92
N TYR A 126 -3.13 -7.48 2.72
CA TYR A 126 -1.86 -7.70 3.39
C TYR A 126 -0.89 -8.48 2.52
N GLY A 127 0.40 -8.31 2.81
CA GLY A 127 1.48 -9.07 2.20
C GLY A 127 2.69 -9.13 3.12
N ASP A 128 3.54 -10.13 2.93
CA ASP A 128 4.80 -10.21 3.66
C ASP A 128 5.93 -9.66 2.78
N VAL A 129 6.51 -8.54 3.19
CA VAL A 129 7.72 -7.99 2.57
C VAL A 129 8.89 -8.85 2.99
N CYS A 130 9.53 -9.48 2.00
CA CYS A 130 10.66 -10.40 2.16
C CYS A 130 11.75 -10.03 1.14
N ILE A 131 12.71 -10.92 0.93
CA ILE A 131 13.69 -10.81 -0.15
C ILE A 131 13.33 -11.80 -1.24
N ASN A 132 13.06 -11.31 -2.44
CA ASN A 132 12.89 -12.15 -3.62
C ASN A 132 14.23 -12.33 -4.32
N TYR A 133 14.42 -13.49 -4.95
CA TYR A 133 15.65 -13.83 -5.65
C TYR A 133 15.41 -14.46 -7.02
N ASP A 134 16.35 -14.25 -7.92
CA ASP A 134 16.42 -14.86 -9.25
C ASP A 134 17.03 -16.25 -9.16
N LYS A 135 16.20 -17.30 -9.34
CA LYS A 135 16.62 -18.69 -9.25
C LYS A 135 17.71 -19.05 -10.27
N ALA A 136 17.63 -18.49 -11.48
CA ALA A 136 18.62 -18.77 -12.51
C ALA A 136 19.99 -18.23 -12.11
N TYR A 137 20.06 -16.98 -11.64
CA TYR A 137 21.31 -16.37 -11.20
C TYR A 137 22.01 -17.22 -10.11
N PHE A 138 21.27 -17.61 -9.05
CA PHE A 138 21.83 -18.40 -7.95
C PHE A 138 22.31 -19.77 -8.41
N THR A 139 21.57 -20.41 -9.32
CA THR A 139 21.94 -21.72 -9.89
C THR A 139 23.18 -21.62 -10.77
N GLU A 140 23.23 -20.68 -11.69
CA GLU A 140 24.33 -20.50 -12.66
C GLU A 140 25.64 -20.10 -11.98
N ASN A 141 25.56 -19.33 -10.90
CA ASN A 141 26.74 -18.92 -10.13
C ASN A 141 27.10 -19.88 -8.96
N ASN A 142 26.35 -21.00 -8.80
CA ASN A 142 26.53 -21.94 -7.70
C ASN A 142 26.58 -21.23 -6.35
N LEU A 143 25.72 -20.20 -6.16
CA LEU A 143 25.67 -19.40 -4.96
C LEU A 143 24.59 -19.96 -4.00
N ALA A 144 24.93 -20.13 -2.73
CA ALA A 144 23.96 -20.52 -1.72
C ALA A 144 22.97 -19.38 -1.47
N LEU A 145 21.72 -19.72 -1.08
CA LEU A 145 20.75 -18.70 -0.64
C LEU A 145 21.10 -18.20 0.76
N PRO A 146 21.02 -16.88 1.03
CA PRO A 146 21.15 -16.36 2.39
C PRO A 146 20.02 -16.90 3.26
N GLN A 147 20.34 -17.25 4.51
CA GLN A 147 19.41 -17.82 5.48
C GLN A 147 19.14 -16.88 6.66
N SER A 148 19.86 -15.77 6.73
CA SER A 148 19.70 -14.75 7.76
C SER A 148 20.07 -13.36 7.20
N PHE A 149 19.76 -12.32 7.97
CA PHE A 149 20.19 -10.96 7.62
C PHE A 149 21.72 -10.83 7.59
N GLU A 150 22.44 -11.49 8.50
CA GLU A 150 23.90 -11.46 8.55
C GLU A 150 24.53 -12.03 7.29
N ASP A 151 23.89 -13.03 6.68
CA ASP A 151 24.36 -13.59 5.42
C ASP A 151 24.42 -12.54 4.30
N LEU A 152 23.45 -11.64 4.21
CA LEU A 152 23.39 -10.59 3.19
C LEU A 152 24.59 -9.62 3.23
N ALA A 153 25.23 -9.49 4.39
CA ALA A 153 26.42 -8.67 4.54
C ALA A 153 27.74 -9.42 4.22
N LYS A 154 27.67 -10.71 3.87
CA LYS A 154 28.85 -11.51 3.49
C LYS A 154 29.38 -11.10 2.09
N PRO A 155 30.71 -11.22 1.88
CA PRO A 155 31.33 -10.81 0.61
C PRO A 155 30.75 -11.48 -0.64
N GLU A 156 30.26 -12.71 -0.56
CA GLU A 156 29.66 -13.44 -1.68
C GLU A 156 28.37 -12.81 -2.21
N TYR A 157 27.67 -11.99 -1.41
CA TYR A 157 26.46 -11.27 -1.81
C TYR A 157 26.72 -9.80 -2.13
N LYS A 158 27.98 -9.41 -2.30
CA LYS A 158 28.35 -8.00 -2.56
C LYS A 158 27.71 -7.44 -3.81
N GLY A 159 26.92 -6.35 -3.64
CA GLY A 159 26.23 -5.65 -4.73
C GLY A 159 25.06 -6.40 -5.35
N LEU A 160 24.61 -7.51 -4.74
CA LEU A 160 23.56 -8.36 -5.27
C LEU A 160 22.15 -7.97 -4.80
N LEU A 161 22.00 -7.11 -3.79
CA LEU A 161 20.73 -6.72 -3.20
C LEU A 161 20.35 -5.30 -3.57
N VAL A 162 19.11 -5.11 -4.02
CA VAL A 162 18.45 -3.80 -4.10
C VAL A 162 17.34 -3.72 -3.05
N VAL A 163 17.26 -2.56 -2.39
CA VAL A 163 16.25 -2.22 -1.38
C VAL A 163 15.68 -0.84 -1.69
N GLU A 164 14.53 -0.52 -1.09
CA GLU A 164 13.92 0.79 -1.22
C GLU A 164 14.30 1.70 -0.04
N ASN A 165 14.21 3.00 -0.28
CA ASN A 165 14.38 4.04 0.72
C ASN A 165 13.21 4.02 1.73
N PRO A 166 13.45 3.78 3.03
CA PRO A 166 12.39 3.70 4.03
C PRO A 166 11.63 5.00 4.29
N ALA A 167 12.14 6.14 3.81
CA ALA A 167 11.44 7.42 3.94
C ALA A 167 10.35 7.61 2.88
N THR A 168 10.45 6.94 1.75
CA THR A 168 9.57 7.11 0.59
C THR A 168 8.75 5.89 0.26
N SER A 169 9.24 4.68 0.58
CA SER A 169 8.67 3.39 0.22
C SER A 169 8.25 2.58 1.44
N SER A 170 7.08 1.99 1.40
CA SER A 170 6.60 1.12 2.48
C SER A 170 7.31 -0.24 2.51
N PRO A 171 7.61 -0.94 1.40
CA PRO A 171 8.50 -2.10 1.44
C PRO A 171 9.88 -1.78 2.02
N GLY A 172 10.45 -0.63 1.67
CA GLY A 172 11.73 -0.18 2.25
C GLY A 172 11.65 0.03 3.76
N LEU A 173 10.57 0.64 4.24
CA LEU A 173 10.36 0.80 5.68
C LEU A 173 10.09 -0.54 6.38
N ALA A 174 9.31 -1.42 5.76
CA ALA A 174 9.08 -2.77 6.29
C ALA A 174 10.38 -3.55 6.46
N PHE A 175 11.31 -3.47 5.49
CA PHE A 175 12.62 -4.10 5.58
C PHE A 175 13.48 -3.45 6.69
N LEU A 176 13.47 -2.12 6.83
CA LEU A 176 14.14 -1.44 7.95
C LEU A 176 13.58 -1.92 9.29
N LEU A 177 12.26 -2.02 9.43
CA LEU A 177 11.61 -2.48 10.66
C LEU A 177 11.91 -3.95 10.98
N ALA A 178 12.00 -4.82 9.97
CA ALA A 178 12.43 -6.20 10.15
C ALA A 178 13.87 -6.25 10.71
N THR A 179 14.79 -5.47 10.15
CA THR A 179 16.16 -5.39 10.66
C THR A 179 16.22 -4.79 12.07
N ARG A 180 15.37 -3.80 12.37
CA ARG A 180 15.26 -3.20 13.72
C ARG A 180 14.76 -4.23 14.74
N ALA A 181 13.76 -5.03 14.37
CA ALA A 181 13.23 -6.09 15.21
C ALA A 181 14.30 -7.17 15.50
N HIS A 182 15.09 -7.55 14.50
CA HIS A 182 16.09 -8.59 14.60
C HIS A 182 17.33 -8.14 15.38
N PHE A 183 17.91 -6.98 15.03
CA PHE A 183 19.19 -6.50 15.61
C PHE A 183 19.00 -5.59 16.83
N GLY A 184 17.78 -5.18 17.16
CA GLY A 184 17.58 -4.23 18.23
C GLY A 184 18.32 -2.91 17.98
N GLU A 185 19.05 -2.39 18.96
CA GLU A 185 19.79 -1.13 18.85
C GLU A 185 20.95 -1.18 17.85
N ASP A 186 21.46 -2.38 17.51
CA ASP A 186 22.60 -2.57 16.61
C ASP A 186 22.20 -2.56 15.11
N TYR A 187 20.92 -2.29 14.77
CA TYR A 187 20.43 -2.31 13.38
C TYR A 187 21.22 -1.37 12.45
N LEU A 188 21.69 -0.22 12.93
CA LEU A 188 22.47 0.73 12.12
C LEU A 188 23.86 0.18 11.76
N ASP A 189 24.47 -0.62 12.62
CA ASP A 189 25.75 -1.25 12.31
C ASP A 189 25.58 -2.34 11.25
N TYR A 190 24.45 -3.04 11.28
CA TYR A 190 24.08 -3.95 10.20
C TYR A 190 23.87 -3.17 8.86
N TRP A 191 23.16 -2.06 8.86
CA TRP A 191 22.95 -1.26 7.64
C TRP A 191 24.25 -0.66 7.08
N LYS A 192 25.20 -0.26 7.93
CA LYS A 192 26.56 0.11 7.49
C LYS A 192 27.28 -1.07 6.83
N SER A 193 27.11 -2.28 7.37
CA SER A 193 27.69 -3.50 6.78
C SER A 193 27.07 -3.79 5.40
N LEU A 194 25.75 -3.61 5.23
CA LEU A 194 25.09 -3.71 3.92
C LEU A 194 25.60 -2.64 2.94
N LYS A 195 25.78 -1.41 3.39
CA LYS A 195 26.34 -0.31 2.58
C LYS A 195 27.74 -0.66 2.10
N ASP A 196 28.62 -1.12 3.00
CA ASP A 196 29.99 -1.55 2.68
C ASP A 196 29.99 -2.77 1.73
N ASN A 197 28.94 -3.60 1.82
CA ASN A 197 28.69 -4.72 0.92
C ASN A 197 27.98 -4.30 -0.39
N GLY A 198 27.78 -3.00 -0.60
CA GLY A 198 27.30 -2.47 -1.88
C GLY A 198 25.81 -2.65 -2.14
N VAL A 199 24.98 -2.66 -1.09
CA VAL A 199 23.51 -2.62 -1.26
C VAL A 199 23.09 -1.42 -2.11
N ILE A 200 22.19 -1.63 -3.05
CA ILE A 200 21.61 -0.57 -3.88
C ILE A 200 20.33 -0.07 -3.21
N VAL A 201 20.21 1.24 -3.06
CA VAL A 201 19.01 1.89 -2.51
C VAL A 201 18.34 2.70 -3.60
N VAL A 202 17.04 2.52 -3.79
CA VAL A 202 16.19 3.28 -4.75
C VAL A 202 14.97 3.86 -4.04
N ASP A 203 14.29 4.82 -4.65
CA ASP A 203 13.23 5.58 -3.97
C ASP A 203 11.87 4.86 -3.88
N GLY A 204 11.66 3.80 -4.68
CA GLY A 204 10.37 3.09 -4.67
C GLY A 204 10.45 1.69 -5.27
N TRP A 205 9.43 0.91 -4.92
CA TRP A 205 9.32 -0.51 -5.28
C TRP A 205 9.32 -0.76 -6.80
N GLU A 206 8.63 0.04 -7.58
CA GLU A 206 8.62 -0.13 -9.05
C GLU A 206 10.03 -0.04 -9.65
N THR A 207 10.85 0.89 -9.17
CA THR A 207 12.25 1.00 -9.62
C THR A 207 13.07 -0.20 -9.16
N ALA A 208 12.91 -0.65 -7.91
CA ALA A 208 13.61 -1.83 -7.39
C ALA A 208 13.26 -3.08 -8.21
N TYR A 209 11.96 -3.33 -8.40
CA TYR A 209 11.46 -4.57 -8.99
C TYR A 209 11.58 -4.61 -10.51
N TYR A 210 11.19 -3.53 -11.21
CA TYR A 210 11.13 -3.51 -12.68
C TYR A 210 12.39 -2.97 -13.37
N THR A 211 13.28 -2.27 -12.63
CA THR A 211 14.50 -1.72 -13.22
C THR A 211 15.76 -2.41 -12.70
N ASN A 212 15.86 -2.65 -11.40
CA ASN A 212 17.07 -3.15 -10.75
C ASN A 212 17.12 -4.67 -10.64
N PHE A 213 16.00 -5.33 -10.37
CA PHE A 213 15.94 -6.78 -10.22
C PHE A 213 16.24 -7.49 -11.55
N SER A 214 17.05 -8.56 -11.50
CA SER A 214 17.52 -9.28 -12.71
C SER A 214 16.48 -10.20 -13.31
N ALA A 215 15.56 -10.70 -12.51
CA ALA A 215 14.46 -11.55 -12.96
C ALA A 215 13.27 -10.70 -13.39
N SER A 216 12.19 -11.36 -13.84
CA SER A 216 11.00 -10.68 -14.29
C SER A 216 11.22 -9.77 -15.50
N SER A 217 10.54 -8.66 -15.54
CA SER A 217 10.63 -7.66 -16.59
C SER A 217 11.86 -6.76 -16.47
N GLY A 218 12.45 -6.65 -15.25
CA GLY A 218 13.49 -5.68 -14.95
C GLY A 218 14.80 -5.93 -15.71
N LYS A 219 15.29 -7.17 -15.71
CA LYS A 219 16.60 -7.54 -16.30
C LYS A 219 17.74 -6.65 -15.79
N GLY A 220 17.58 -6.15 -14.57
CA GLY A 220 18.58 -5.33 -13.89
C GLY A 220 19.76 -6.16 -13.39
N PRO A 221 20.75 -5.53 -12.76
CA PRO A 221 21.95 -6.22 -12.30
C PRO A 221 21.81 -6.90 -10.92
N GLN A 222 20.75 -6.66 -10.13
CA GLN A 222 20.61 -7.20 -8.79
C GLN A 222 19.74 -8.46 -8.79
N PRO A 223 20.30 -9.63 -8.40
CA PRO A 223 19.55 -10.89 -8.35
C PRO A 223 18.72 -11.05 -7.06
N MET A 224 18.77 -10.10 -6.15
CA MET A 224 17.93 -10.03 -4.96
C MET A 224 17.28 -8.66 -4.85
N VAL A 225 16.00 -8.64 -4.46
CA VAL A 225 15.21 -7.43 -4.27
C VAL A 225 14.33 -7.56 -3.03
N VAL A 226 14.16 -6.49 -2.27
CA VAL A 226 13.12 -6.41 -1.25
C VAL A 226 11.78 -6.31 -1.96
N SER A 227 10.88 -7.25 -1.72
CA SER A 227 9.57 -7.33 -2.35
C SER A 227 8.64 -8.28 -1.58
N TYR A 228 7.47 -8.55 -2.13
CA TYR A 228 6.47 -9.38 -1.46
C TYR A 228 6.71 -10.87 -1.68
N ALA A 229 6.42 -11.69 -0.67
CA ALA A 229 6.49 -13.15 -0.77
C ALA A 229 5.47 -13.71 -1.79
N SER A 230 4.51 -12.93 -2.20
CA SER A 230 3.53 -13.24 -3.24
C SER A 230 3.97 -12.88 -4.66
N SER A 231 5.03 -12.07 -4.85
CA SER A 231 5.53 -11.68 -6.17
C SER A 231 5.87 -12.84 -7.11
N PRO A 232 6.33 -14.02 -6.64
CA PRO A 232 6.52 -15.17 -7.53
C PRO A 232 5.29 -15.63 -8.28
N ALA A 233 4.07 -15.37 -7.77
CA ALA A 233 2.83 -15.65 -8.49
C ALA A 233 2.62 -14.70 -9.67
N ALA A 234 3.04 -13.44 -9.56
CA ALA A 234 2.99 -12.46 -10.67
C ALA A 234 3.85 -12.90 -11.84
N GLU A 235 5.05 -13.43 -11.56
CA GLU A 235 5.98 -13.90 -12.57
C GLU A 235 5.38 -15.02 -13.45
N VAL A 236 4.60 -15.90 -12.83
CA VAL A 236 3.92 -16.99 -13.54
C VAL A 236 2.68 -16.46 -14.28
N PHE A 237 1.91 -15.58 -13.66
CA PHE A 237 0.68 -15.04 -14.21
C PHE A 237 0.89 -14.23 -15.49
N PHE A 238 1.92 -13.36 -15.50
CA PHE A 238 2.20 -12.50 -16.65
C PHE A 238 3.07 -13.17 -17.75
N ALA A 239 3.65 -14.33 -17.47
CA ALA A 239 4.47 -15.02 -18.45
C ALA A 239 3.61 -15.69 -19.55
N SER A 240 4.10 -15.63 -20.79
CA SER A 240 3.45 -16.30 -21.94
C SER A 240 4.48 -17.05 -22.79
N PRO A 241 4.44 -18.39 -22.84
CA PRO A 241 3.54 -19.28 -22.08
C PRO A 241 3.84 -19.25 -20.57
N ALA A 242 2.82 -19.53 -19.73
CA ALA A 242 3.02 -19.64 -18.30
C ALA A 242 3.96 -20.82 -17.97
N PRO A 243 5.03 -20.59 -17.18
CA PRO A 243 5.96 -21.65 -16.78
C PRO A 243 5.33 -22.54 -15.73
N SER A 244 5.81 -23.79 -15.62
CA SER A 244 5.38 -24.73 -14.57
C SER A 244 5.94 -24.36 -13.18
N GLU A 245 6.98 -23.54 -13.11
CA GLU A 245 7.61 -23.04 -11.88
C GLU A 245 7.92 -21.55 -12.04
N SER A 246 7.78 -20.79 -10.97
CA SER A 246 8.16 -19.38 -11.00
C SER A 246 9.69 -19.24 -11.19
N PRO A 247 10.15 -18.29 -12.04
CA PRO A 247 11.55 -17.98 -12.19
C PRO A 247 12.18 -17.36 -10.94
N THR A 248 11.34 -16.86 -10.03
CA THR A 248 11.74 -16.26 -8.77
C THR A 248 11.22 -17.07 -7.58
N ALA A 249 11.74 -16.79 -6.40
CA ALA A 249 11.17 -17.23 -5.14
C ALA A 249 11.51 -16.23 -4.04
N SER A 250 10.87 -16.40 -2.87
CA SER A 250 11.08 -15.53 -1.72
C SER A 250 11.86 -16.27 -0.62
N ILE A 251 12.74 -15.54 0.05
CA ILE A 251 13.42 -16.02 1.26
C ILE A 251 12.49 -15.73 2.44
N VAL A 252 11.78 -16.73 2.90
CA VAL A 252 10.80 -16.65 4.00
C VAL A 252 11.34 -17.22 5.33
N ALA A 253 12.66 -17.11 5.53
CA ALA A 253 13.28 -17.53 6.78
C ALA A 253 12.73 -16.71 7.97
N ALA A 254 12.81 -17.27 9.17
CA ALA A 254 12.31 -16.62 10.38
C ALA A 254 12.89 -15.20 10.54
N ASP A 255 12.06 -14.25 10.90
CA ASP A 255 12.37 -12.83 11.11
C ASP A 255 12.88 -12.06 9.87
N MET A 256 13.03 -12.68 8.70
CA MET A 256 13.52 -12.01 7.49
C MET A 256 12.41 -11.32 6.67
N CYS A 257 11.16 -11.45 7.06
CA CYS A 257 10.01 -10.79 6.44
C CYS A 257 9.32 -9.87 7.45
N PHE A 258 8.56 -8.89 6.94
CA PHE A 258 7.69 -8.04 7.76
C PHE A 258 6.30 -8.02 7.15
N ARG A 259 5.26 -8.29 7.96
CA ARG A 259 3.87 -8.24 7.47
C ARG A 259 3.40 -6.82 7.33
N GLN A 260 3.07 -6.43 6.09
CA GLN A 260 2.36 -5.21 5.78
C GLN A 260 0.85 -5.47 5.73
N ILE A 261 0.08 -4.49 6.20
CA ILE A 261 -1.37 -4.43 6.08
C ILE A 261 -1.68 -3.05 5.51
N GLU A 262 -2.32 -2.98 4.36
CA GLU A 262 -2.67 -1.71 3.72
C GLU A 262 -4.09 -1.27 4.10
N PHE A 263 -4.25 0.04 4.19
CA PHE A 263 -5.48 0.67 4.66
C PHE A 263 -6.03 1.65 3.63
N VAL A 264 -7.35 1.78 3.65
CA VAL A 264 -8.10 2.83 2.97
C VAL A 264 -8.70 3.78 3.99
N GLY A 265 -8.70 5.09 3.68
CA GLY A 265 -9.36 6.11 4.50
C GLY A 265 -10.06 7.15 3.64
N ILE A 266 -11.19 7.69 4.15
CA ILE A 266 -11.90 8.81 3.54
C ILE A 266 -11.18 10.09 3.96
N LEU A 267 -10.71 10.89 3.01
CA LEU A 267 -10.02 12.13 3.31
C LEU A 267 -10.99 13.18 3.87
N LYS A 268 -10.60 13.83 4.97
CA LYS A 268 -11.32 14.99 5.51
C LYS A 268 -11.34 16.10 4.47
N ASN A 269 -12.44 16.83 4.43
CA ASN A 269 -12.67 17.92 3.46
C ASN A 269 -12.76 17.47 1.99
N GLY A 270 -12.81 16.15 1.70
CA GLY A 270 -13.13 15.63 0.37
C GLY A 270 -14.52 16.08 -0.11
N GLN A 271 -14.70 16.16 -1.42
CA GLN A 271 -15.91 16.77 -2.01
C GLN A 271 -17.12 15.82 -2.01
N ASN A 272 -16.89 14.50 -2.08
CA ASN A 272 -17.91 13.48 -2.32
C ASN A 272 -18.01 12.45 -1.19
N LYS A 273 -18.24 12.92 0.05
CA LYS A 273 -18.20 12.07 1.25
C LYS A 273 -19.09 10.83 1.18
N GLU A 274 -20.34 10.94 0.72
CA GLU A 274 -21.25 9.79 0.62
C GLU A 274 -20.75 8.76 -0.41
N LEU A 275 -20.24 9.23 -1.54
CA LEU A 275 -19.69 8.36 -2.56
C LEU A 275 -18.37 7.72 -2.09
N ALA A 276 -17.55 8.46 -1.32
CA ALA A 276 -16.34 7.94 -0.70
C ALA A 276 -16.64 6.81 0.29
N GLN A 277 -17.68 6.93 1.11
CA GLN A 277 -18.12 5.86 2.00
C GLN A 277 -18.51 4.60 1.23
N LYS A 278 -19.30 4.75 0.16
CA LYS A 278 -19.67 3.63 -0.70
C LYS A 278 -18.46 2.99 -1.38
N PHE A 279 -17.47 3.79 -1.80
CA PHE A 279 -16.26 3.26 -2.42
C PHE A 279 -15.41 2.48 -1.42
N VAL A 280 -15.27 2.96 -0.20
CA VAL A 280 -14.59 2.23 0.88
C VAL A 280 -15.31 0.92 1.20
N ASP A 281 -16.65 0.92 1.31
CA ASP A 281 -17.44 -0.30 1.50
C ASP A 281 -17.24 -1.29 0.33
N PHE A 282 -17.16 -0.76 -0.89
CA PHE A 282 -16.89 -1.56 -2.09
C PHE A 282 -15.49 -2.19 -2.07
N MET A 283 -14.45 -1.44 -1.66
CA MET A 283 -13.09 -1.97 -1.52
C MET A 283 -12.99 -3.14 -0.52
N LEU A 284 -13.85 -3.16 0.49
CA LEU A 284 -13.92 -4.25 1.48
C LEU A 284 -14.87 -5.39 1.05
N SER A 285 -15.62 -5.23 -0.04
CA SER A 285 -16.53 -6.26 -0.54
C SER A 285 -15.78 -7.45 -1.09
N GLN A 286 -16.40 -8.64 -1.05
CA GLN A 286 -15.83 -9.86 -1.62
C GLN A 286 -15.41 -9.68 -3.09
N LYS A 287 -16.22 -8.95 -3.89
CA LYS A 287 -15.94 -8.73 -5.32
C LYS A 287 -14.62 -7.98 -5.55
N PHE A 288 -14.39 -6.89 -4.83
CA PHE A 288 -13.13 -6.13 -4.94
C PHE A 288 -11.96 -6.96 -4.41
N GLN A 289 -12.15 -7.62 -3.28
CA GLN A 289 -11.14 -8.41 -2.58
C GLN A 289 -10.69 -9.66 -3.38
N GLU A 290 -11.56 -10.26 -4.19
CA GLU A 290 -11.20 -11.38 -5.08
C GLU A 290 -10.40 -10.94 -6.31
N ASP A 291 -10.43 -9.64 -6.67
CA ASP A 291 -9.67 -9.07 -7.78
C ASP A 291 -8.22 -8.70 -7.38
N MET A 292 -8.00 -8.34 -6.11
CA MET A 292 -6.70 -7.90 -5.59
C MET A 292 -5.54 -8.88 -5.86
N PRO A 293 -5.69 -10.20 -5.66
CA PRO A 293 -4.60 -11.16 -5.87
C PRO A 293 -4.03 -11.19 -7.29
N LEU A 294 -4.82 -10.87 -8.32
CA LEU A 294 -4.37 -10.90 -9.71
C LEU A 294 -3.95 -9.52 -10.27
N ASN A 295 -4.19 -8.45 -9.53
CA ASN A 295 -3.84 -7.10 -9.94
C ASN A 295 -2.74 -6.50 -9.05
N MET A 296 -2.83 -6.69 -7.73
CA MET A 296 -1.89 -6.17 -6.75
C MET A 296 -0.91 -7.23 -6.24
N PHE A 297 -1.22 -8.53 -6.44
CA PHE A 297 -0.43 -9.66 -5.92
C PHE A 297 -0.23 -9.59 -4.39
N VAL A 298 -1.27 -9.17 -3.68
CA VAL A 298 -1.38 -9.16 -2.22
C VAL A 298 -2.56 -10.02 -1.77
N TYR A 299 -2.59 -10.38 -0.49
CA TYR A 299 -3.67 -11.19 0.07
C TYR A 299 -4.85 -10.31 0.50
N PRO A 300 -6.09 -10.66 0.15
CA PRO A 300 -7.27 -9.97 0.63
C PRO A 300 -7.45 -10.18 2.14
N VAL A 301 -7.93 -9.15 2.87
CA VAL A 301 -8.27 -9.29 4.29
C VAL A 301 -9.68 -9.87 4.52
N ASN A 302 -10.56 -9.82 3.52
CA ASN A 302 -11.90 -10.38 3.63
C ASN A 302 -11.84 -11.92 3.60
N LYS A 303 -12.22 -12.56 4.72
CA LYS A 303 -12.17 -14.02 4.91
C LYS A 303 -13.01 -14.83 3.91
N ASN A 304 -13.96 -14.17 3.20
CA ASN A 304 -14.83 -14.80 2.21
C ASN A 304 -14.26 -14.73 0.79
N ALA A 305 -13.19 -13.95 0.57
CA ALA A 305 -12.56 -13.82 -0.73
C ALA A 305 -11.80 -15.10 -1.10
N LYS A 306 -11.95 -15.53 -2.34
CA LYS A 306 -11.30 -16.72 -2.88
C LYS A 306 -9.99 -16.33 -3.57
N LEU A 307 -8.95 -17.08 -3.28
CA LEU A 307 -7.66 -16.91 -3.96
C LEU A 307 -7.66 -17.67 -5.29
N PRO A 308 -7.10 -17.07 -6.37
CA PRO A 308 -6.91 -17.75 -7.64
C PRO A 308 -5.83 -18.84 -7.53
N GLU A 309 -5.89 -19.86 -8.40
CA GLU A 309 -5.00 -21.02 -8.37
C GLU A 309 -3.51 -20.63 -8.47
N VAL A 310 -3.16 -19.68 -9.34
CA VAL A 310 -1.79 -19.23 -9.48
C VAL A 310 -1.26 -18.62 -8.18
N PHE A 311 -2.13 -17.94 -7.44
CA PHE A 311 -1.76 -17.34 -6.16
C PHE A 311 -1.53 -18.40 -5.08
N THR A 312 -2.44 -19.39 -4.99
CA THR A 312 -2.30 -20.49 -4.03
C THR A 312 -1.10 -21.41 -4.32
N ASN A 313 -0.66 -21.49 -5.59
CA ASN A 313 0.46 -22.35 -5.97
C ASN A 313 1.84 -21.67 -5.85
N PHE A 314 1.91 -20.34 -6.01
CA PHE A 314 3.20 -19.66 -6.15
C PHE A 314 3.42 -18.51 -5.16
N ALA A 315 2.37 -17.94 -4.56
CA ALA A 315 2.50 -16.95 -3.51
C ALA A 315 2.78 -17.63 -2.16
N GLN A 316 3.61 -16.98 -1.32
CA GLN A 316 3.99 -17.48 -0.01
C GLN A 316 3.55 -16.52 1.10
N VAL A 317 3.37 -17.07 2.29
CA VAL A 317 3.14 -16.33 3.53
C VAL A 317 4.26 -16.71 4.50
N ALA A 318 4.88 -15.71 5.13
CA ALA A 318 5.90 -15.98 6.15
C ALA A 318 5.23 -16.53 7.41
N GLU A 319 5.71 -17.70 7.89
CA GLU A 319 5.18 -18.31 9.11
C GLU A 319 5.56 -17.53 10.38
N SER A 320 6.73 -16.89 10.36
CA SER A 320 7.29 -16.13 11.49
C SER A 320 7.88 -14.81 10.99
N PRO A 321 7.04 -13.84 10.56
CA PRO A 321 7.56 -12.54 10.18
C PRO A 321 8.08 -11.78 11.41
N ALA A 322 9.09 -10.93 11.21
CA ALA A 322 9.54 -9.99 12.22
C ALA A 322 8.38 -9.10 12.68
N SER A 323 8.35 -8.78 13.95
CA SER A 323 7.25 -8.02 14.53
C SER A 323 7.77 -6.91 15.46
N LEU A 324 7.22 -5.74 15.28
CA LEU A 324 7.28 -4.61 16.22
C LEU A 324 5.86 -4.18 16.55
N SER A 325 5.63 -3.76 17.79
CA SER A 325 4.31 -3.30 18.17
C SER A 325 3.94 -1.99 17.45
N TYR A 326 2.65 -1.79 17.14
CA TYR A 326 2.15 -0.55 16.54
C TYR A 326 2.60 0.69 17.32
N SER A 327 2.55 0.66 18.67
CA SER A 327 2.97 1.76 19.52
C SER A 327 4.47 2.04 19.44
N GLU A 328 5.29 1.03 19.25
CA GLU A 328 6.73 1.16 19.09
C GLU A 328 7.07 1.81 17.74
N ILE A 329 6.44 1.37 16.66
CA ILE A 329 6.56 1.97 15.33
C ILE A 329 6.10 3.44 15.39
N ALA A 330 4.91 3.69 15.96
CA ALA A 330 4.37 5.04 16.07
C ALA A 330 5.31 6.02 16.78
N SER A 331 5.95 5.57 17.86
CA SER A 331 6.81 6.43 18.67
C SER A 331 8.21 6.65 18.11
N ASN A 332 8.71 5.76 17.24
CA ASN A 332 10.14 5.75 16.89
C ASN A 332 10.40 5.78 15.37
N ARG A 333 9.42 5.54 14.53
CA ARG A 333 9.61 5.42 13.07
C ARG A 333 10.44 6.56 12.47
N ASP A 334 10.08 7.81 12.75
CA ASP A 334 10.74 8.98 12.18
C ASP A 334 12.21 9.07 12.64
N VAL A 335 12.48 8.74 13.90
CA VAL A 335 13.83 8.69 14.47
C VAL A 335 14.66 7.60 13.81
N TRP A 336 14.06 6.41 13.58
CA TRP A 336 14.76 5.32 12.90
C TRP A 336 15.06 5.63 11.43
N ILE A 337 14.12 6.26 10.70
CA ILE A 337 14.33 6.70 9.31
C ILE A 337 15.43 7.76 9.23
N GLU A 338 15.44 8.76 10.15
CA GLU A 338 16.46 9.80 10.19
C GLU A 338 17.85 9.21 10.47
N ALA A 339 17.94 8.33 11.48
CA ALA A 339 19.20 7.67 11.84
C ALA A 339 19.73 6.77 10.71
N TRP A 340 18.82 6.02 10.04
CA TRP A 340 19.16 5.24 8.86
C TRP A 340 19.65 6.12 7.71
N THR A 341 18.96 7.23 7.44
CA THR A 341 19.34 8.18 6.39
C THR A 341 20.76 8.73 6.61
N GLU A 342 21.12 9.06 7.85
CA GLU A 342 22.49 9.50 8.19
C GLU A 342 23.51 8.36 8.02
N ALA A 343 23.19 7.13 8.42
CA ALA A 343 24.10 6.00 8.30
C ALA A 343 24.37 5.63 6.83
N MET A 344 23.38 5.85 5.95
CA MET A 344 23.47 5.50 4.52
C MET A 344 24.05 6.60 3.62
N LYS A 345 24.33 7.79 4.15
CA LYS A 345 25.12 8.84 3.44
C LYS A 345 26.57 8.40 3.28
#